data_dfdf696bba6bdfbd1a511d7faa920f33
#
_entry.id   dfdf696bba6bdfbd1a511d7faa920f33
#
_cell.length_a   1.000
_cell.length_b   1.000
_cell.length_c   1.000
_cell.angle_alpha   90.00
_cell.angle_beta   90.00
_cell.angle_gamma   90.00
#
_symmetry.space_group_name_H-M   'P 1'
#
loop_
_entity.id
_entity.type
_entity.pdbx_description
1 polymer ?
#
loop_
_entity_poly.entity_id
_entity_poly.type
_entity_poly.pdbx_seq_one_letter_code
_entity_poly.pdbx_strand_id
1 'polypeptide(L)'
;GKLFPADFIAEGVDQTRGWFYTLHAIAGLVFDSVAYKTVVSNGLVLDKNGEKMSKRKGNVVDPFETINTFGADAPRWYMVSNADPWENLKFDLDGIMEVRNKFFGTLFNTYNFFAIYANVDQFKMDHQSKVPIQERPELDQWINSKLQSLIKGYRKFMDDYEPTQAARLVEIFVGNDLSNWHVRLSRKRFWRTDSTIEKKAAFETLYECLYTVSQLIAPFAPFFGEWLYRGLTLQHGRSGQSNSNAISVHLTDLPVCNEGWIDLAM
;
A
#
# COMPACT_ATOMS: atom_id res chain seq x y z
N GLY A 1 32.97 -8.21 -6.61
CA GLY A 1 32.00 -7.22 -6.54
C GLY A 1 30.91 -7.42 -5.50
N LYS A 2 30.27 -6.33 -5.16
CA LYS A 2 29.16 -6.30 -4.17
C LYS A 2 27.81 -6.83 -4.72
N LEU A 3 27.75 -7.27 -5.97
CA LEU A 3 26.50 -7.66 -6.65
C LEU A 3 26.35 -9.17 -6.84
N PHE A 4 27.28 -9.98 -6.31
CA PHE A 4 27.24 -11.42 -6.42
C PHE A 4 27.59 -12.07 -5.06
N PRO A 5 26.84 -13.07 -4.61
CA PRO A 5 25.56 -13.54 -5.15
C PRO A 5 24.46 -12.48 -5.10
N ALA A 6 23.41 -12.58 -5.95
CA ALA A 6 22.27 -11.69 -5.92
C ALA A 6 21.51 -11.83 -4.58
N ASP A 7 20.96 -10.73 -4.07
CA ASP A 7 20.21 -10.79 -2.80
C ASP A 7 18.84 -11.45 -2.99
N PHE A 8 18.20 -11.22 -4.15
CA PHE A 8 16.83 -11.67 -4.42
C PHE A 8 16.63 -11.99 -5.91
N ILE A 9 15.82 -13.02 -6.19
CA ILE A 9 15.35 -13.39 -7.53
C ILE A 9 13.91 -13.88 -7.45
N ALA A 10 13.06 -13.51 -8.42
CA ALA A 10 11.67 -13.95 -8.49
C ALA A 10 11.26 -14.21 -9.93
N GLU A 11 10.68 -15.38 -10.20
CA GLU A 11 10.11 -15.78 -11.49
C GLU A 11 9.10 -16.92 -11.28
N GLY A 12 8.45 -17.35 -12.37
CA GLY A 12 7.53 -18.49 -12.34
C GLY A 12 8.19 -19.82 -11.98
N VAL A 13 7.41 -20.74 -11.45
CA VAL A 13 7.86 -22.08 -11.03
C VAL A 13 8.52 -22.91 -12.14
N ASP A 14 8.22 -22.64 -13.41
CA ASP A 14 8.84 -23.27 -14.57
C ASP A 14 10.34 -22.97 -14.67
N GLN A 15 10.83 -21.86 -14.09
CA GLN A 15 12.23 -21.47 -14.08
C GLN A 15 13.10 -22.32 -13.14
N THR A 16 12.51 -23.20 -12.35
CA THR A 16 13.23 -24.26 -11.62
C THR A 16 13.94 -25.23 -12.56
N ARG A 17 13.49 -25.34 -13.81
CA ARG A 17 14.14 -26.11 -14.90
C ARG A 17 14.71 -25.21 -16.00
N GLY A 18 14.83 -23.91 -15.76
CA GLY A 18 15.32 -22.91 -16.70
C GLY A 18 16.31 -21.96 -16.03
N TRP A 19 15.92 -20.73 -15.88
CA TRP A 19 16.81 -19.65 -15.45
C TRP A 19 17.38 -19.85 -14.04
N PHE A 20 16.56 -20.25 -13.04
CA PHE A 20 17.05 -20.52 -11.70
C PHE A 20 18.13 -21.62 -11.71
N TYR A 21 17.84 -22.72 -12.40
CA TYR A 21 18.78 -23.84 -12.48
C TYR A 21 20.08 -23.41 -13.19
N THR A 22 19.98 -22.75 -14.32
CA THR A 22 21.13 -22.36 -15.13
C THR A 22 22.07 -21.42 -14.37
N LEU A 23 21.51 -20.39 -13.73
CA LEU A 23 22.29 -19.46 -12.92
C LEU A 23 23.00 -20.17 -11.77
N HIS A 24 22.28 -21.06 -11.07
CA HIS A 24 22.83 -21.77 -9.92
C HIS A 24 23.92 -22.76 -10.33
N ALA A 25 23.74 -23.49 -11.45
CA ALA A 25 24.75 -24.41 -11.98
C ALA A 25 26.03 -23.67 -12.38
N ILE A 26 25.90 -22.53 -13.08
CA ILE A 26 27.06 -21.71 -13.45
C ILE A 26 27.78 -21.17 -12.20
N ALA A 27 27.03 -20.67 -11.24
CA ALA A 27 27.58 -20.12 -10.00
C ALA A 27 28.35 -21.17 -9.20
N GLY A 28 27.80 -22.38 -9.07
CA GLY A 28 28.45 -23.48 -8.39
C GLY A 28 29.73 -23.94 -9.12
N LEU A 29 29.66 -24.12 -10.45
CA LEU A 29 30.79 -24.63 -11.23
C LEU A 29 31.95 -23.64 -11.39
N VAL A 30 31.64 -22.33 -11.50
CA VAL A 30 32.65 -21.31 -11.81
C VAL A 30 33.14 -20.57 -10.56
N PHE A 31 32.25 -20.35 -9.59
CA PHE A 31 32.53 -19.49 -8.43
C PHE A 31 32.48 -20.21 -7.10
N ASP A 32 32.15 -21.50 -7.08
CA ASP A 32 31.92 -22.30 -5.85
C ASP A 32 31.00 -21.57 -4.86
N SER A 33 29.90 -21.02 -5.37
CA SER A 33 28.97 -20.16 -4.61
C SER A 33 27.53 -20.35 -5.08
N VAL A 34 26.58 -19.92 -4.26
CA VAL A 34 25.18 -19.76 -4.68
C VAL A 34 25.04 -18.59 -5.66
N ALA A 35 24.10 -18.66 -6.60
CA ALA A 35 23.82 -17.55 -7.52
C ALA A 35 23.03 -16.41 -6.86
N TYR A 36 22.15 -16.76 -5.92
CA TYR A 36 21.26 -15.86 -5.21
C TYR A 36 21.01 -16.38 -3.79
N LYS A 37 20.69 -15.46 -2.87
CA LYS A 37 20.44 -15.74 -1.45
C LYS A 37 18.98 -16.10 -1.19
N THR A 38 18.07 -15.37 -1.82
CA THR A 38 16.62 -15.55 -1.67
C THR A 38 15.96 -15.74 -3.04
N VAL A 39 15.03 -16.67 -3.13
CA VAL A 39 14.23 -16.92 -4.33
C VAL A 39 12.75 -17.02 -3.98
N VAL A 40 11.94 -16.30 -4.74
CA VAL A 40 10.47 -16.47 -4.74
C VAL A 40 10.09 -17.13 -6.07
N SER A 41 9.57 -18.35 -5.96
CA SER A 41 9.09 -19.12 -7.11
C SER A 41 7.58 -18.92 -7.21
N ASN A 42 7.15 -18.09 -8.18
CA ASN A 42 5.75 -17.74 -8.34
C ASN A 42 4.94 -18.91 -8.88
N GLY A 43 3.72 -19.07 -8.35
CA GLY A 43 2.71 -19.98 -8.89
C GLY A 43 2.22 -19.57 -10.27
N LEU A 44 1.36 -20.39 -10.86
CA LEU A 44 0.77 -20.13 -12.17
C LEU A 44 -0.43 -19.19 -12.05
N VAL A 45 -0.59 -18.34 -13.07
CA VAL A 45 -1.84 -17.59 -13.25
C VAL A 45 -2.80 -18.45 -14.06
N LEU A 46 -3.92 -18.83 -13.43
CA LEU A 46 -4.98 -19.68 -13.98
C LEU A 46 -6.20 -18.82 -14.33
N ASP A 47 -7.09 -19.32 -15.15
CA ASP A 47 -8.37 -18.69 -15.37
C ASP A 47 -9.28 -18.77 -14.12
N LYS A 48 -10.44 -18.14 -14.17
CA LYS A 48 -11.39 -18.12 -13.04
C LYS A 48 -11.86 -19.51 -12.59
N ASN A 49 -11.79 -20.51 -13.46
CA ASN A 49 -12.15 -21.90 -13.17
C ASN A 49 -10.98 -22.71 -12.60
N GLY A 50 -9.76 -22.12 -12.57
CA GLY A 50 -8.54 -22.80 -12.14
C GLY A 50 -7.87 -23.60 -13.24
N GLU A 51 -8.17 -23.33 -14.51
CA GLU A 51 -7.54 -23.99 -15.66
C GLU A 51 -6.38 -23.14 -16.20
N LYS A 52 -5.35 -23.82 -16.71
CA LYS A 52 -4.22 -23.14 -17.35
C LYS A 52 -4.70 -22.36 -18.57
N MET A 53 -4.37 -21.08 -18.62
CA MET A 53 -4.69 -20.22 -19.76
C MET A 53 -3.92 -20.65 -21.00
N SER A 54 -4.62 -20.75 -22.13
CA SER A 54 -3.99 -21.00 -23.42
C SER A 54 -4.80 -20.37 -24.57
N LYS A 55 -4.11 -19.91 -25.59
CA LYS A 55 -4.76 -19.38 -26.82
C LYS A 55 -5.68 -20.41 -27.48
N ARG A 56 -5.32 -21.72 -27.40
CA ARG A 56 -6.10 -22.80 -27.96
C ARG A 56 -7.46 -23.00 -27.27
N LYS A 57 -7.52 -22.76 -25.95
CA LYS A 57 -8.74 -22.87 -25.15
C LYS A 57 -9.60 -21.59 -25.22
N GLY A 58 -9.05 -20.48 -25.72
CA GLY A 58 -9.75 -19.20 -25.76
C GLY A 58 -10.00 -18.57 -24.37
N ASN A 59 -9.31 -19.03 -23.34
CA ASN A 59 -9.46 -18.57 -21.94
C ASN A 59 -8.33 -17.61 -21.50
N VAL A 60 -7.60 -17.06 -22.46
CA VAL A 60 -6.56 -16.05 -22.20
C VAL A 60 -7.22 -14.70 -21.98
N VAL A 61 -6.88 -14.03 -20.89
CA VAL A 61 -7.26 -12.64 -20.64
C VAL A 61 -6.19 -11.72 -21.22
N ASP A 62 -6.63 -10.71 -22.00
CA ASP A 62 -5.71 -9.69 -22.52
C ASP A 62 -5.35 -8.69 -21.41
N PRO A 63 -4.06 -8.58 -21.07
CA PRO A 63 -3.63 -7.64 -20.02
C PRO A 63 -3.91 -6.18 -20.38
N PHE A 64 -3.81 -5.79 -21.64
CA PHE A 64 -4.02 -4.41 -22.07
C PHE A 64 -5.51 -4.02 -22.02
N GLU A 65 -6.41 -4.91 -22.41
CA GLU A 65 -7.85 -4.68 -22.24
C GLU A 65 -8.23 -4.57 -20.77
N THR A 66 -7.63 -5.41 -19.91
CA THR A 66 -7.81 -5.36 -18.47
C THR A 66 -7.32 -4.01 -17.88
N ILE A 67 -6.11 -3.58 -18.27
CA ILE A 67 -5.54 -2.31 -17.81
C ILE A 67 -6.37 -1.11 -18.33
N ASN A 68 -6.84 -1.16 -19.57
CA ASN A 68 -7.67 -0.09 -20.13
C ASN A 68 -9.03 0.03 -19.42
N THR A 69 -9.57 -1.09 -18.93
CA THR A 69 -10.88 -1.15 -18.25
C THR A 69 -10.80 -0.78 -16.78
N PHE A 70 -9.80 -1.26 -16.07
CA PHE A 70 -9.71 -1.17 -14.60
C PHE A 70 -8.60 -0.24 -14.11
N GLY A 71 -7.72 0.26 -14.99
CA GLY A 71 -6.46 0.88 -14.61
C GLY A 71 -5.39 -0.17 -14.27
N ALA A 72 -4.14 0.24 -14.16
CA ALA A 72 -3.04 -0.68 -13.89
C ALA A 72 -2.99 -1.16 -12.42
N ASP A 73 -3.38 -0.33 -11.47
CA ASP A 73 -3.21 -0.62 -10.05
C ASP A 73 -4.21 -1.65 -9.51
N ALA A 74 -5.45 -1.68 -10.03
CA ALA A 74 -6.44 -2.64 -9.55
C ALA A 74 -6.06 -4.10 -9.88
N PRO A 75 -5.64 -4.46 -11.12
CA PRO A 75 -5.11 -5.79 -11.41
C PRO A 75 -3.86 -6.13 -10.60
N ARG A 76 -2.91 -5.19 -10.45
CA ARG A 76 -1.68 -5.40 -9.66
C ARG A 76 -2.02 -5.71 -8.20
N TRP A 77 -2.89 -4.90 -7.59
CA TRP A 77 -3.35 -5.12 -6.23
C TRP A 77 -4.07 -6.45 -6.06
N TYR A 78 -5.00 -6.76 -6.98
CA TYR A 78 -5.70 -8.04 -6.99
C TYR A 78 -4.75 -9.23 -7.02
N MET A 79 -3.74 -9.19 -7.89
CA MET A 79 -2.77 -10.28 -8.02
C MET A 79 -1.95 -10.48 -6.74
N VAL A 80 -1.63 -9.38 -6.03
CA VAL A 80 -0.84 -9.45 -4.79
C VAL A 80 -1.70 -9.85 -3.60
N SER A 81 -2.93 -9.32 -3.47
CA SER A 81 -3.76 -9.54 -2.27
C SER A 81 -4.57 -10.83 -2.32
N ASN A 82 -4.79 -11.42 -3.51
CA ASN A 82 -5.68 -12.57 -3.69
C ASN A 82 -5.03 -13.91 -3.35
N ALA A 83 -3.75 -14.10 -3.68
CA ALA A 83 -3.03 -15.35 -3.41
C ALA A 83 -1.57 -15.05 -3.04
N ASP A 84 -0.97 -15.90 -2.22
CA ASP A 84 0.45 -15.82 -1.91
C ASP A 84 1.29 -16.05 -3.18
N PRO A 85 2.48 -15.44 -3.32
CA PRO A 85 3.26 -15.49 -4.57
C PRO A 85 3.55 -16.91 -5.07
N TRP A 86 3.75 -17.87 -4.17
CA TRP A 86 4.04 -19.27 -4.50
C TRP A 86 2.80 -20.11 -4.79
N GLU A 87 1.59 -19.58 -4.56
CA GLU A 87 0.34 -20.26 -4.87
C GLU A 87 -0.16 -19.93 -6.28
N ASN A 88 -1.01 -20.80 -6.83
CA ASN A 88 -1.67 -20.53 -8.10
C ASN A 88 -2.75 -19.48 -7.93
N LEU A 89 -2.67 -18.44 -8.73
CA LEU A 89 -3.63 -17.34 -8.74
C LEU A 89 -4.75 -17.64 -9.74
N LYS A 90 -6.01 -17.62 -9.31
CA LYS A 90 -7.17 -17.59 -10.21
C LYS A 90 -7.42 -16.14 -10.63
N PHE A 91 -7.27 -15.87 -11.91
CA PHE A 91 -7.47 -14.54 -12.46
C PHE A 91 -8.94 -14.33 -12.83
N ASP A 92 -9.60 -13.45 -12.08
CA ASP A 92 -11.01 -13.14 -12.24
C ASP A 92 -11.25 -11.64 -12.36
N LEU A 93 -11.90 -11.21 -13.43
CA LEU A 93 -12.21 -9.80 -13.68
C LEU A 93 -13.20 -9.22 -12.66
N ASP A 94 -14.11 -10.05 -12.15
CA ASP A 94 -15.04 -9.63 -11.10
C ASP A 94 -14.31 -9.34 -9.79
N GLY A 95 -13.29 -10.13 -9.46
CA GLY A 95 -12.42 -9.87 -8.32
C GLY A 95 -11.61 -8.58 -8.46
N ILE A 96 -11.12 -8.27 -9.67
CA ILE A 96 -10.45 -6.99 -9.95
C ILE A 96 -11.41 -5.81 -9.79
N MET A 97 -12.64 -5.95 -10.28
CA MET A 97 -13.69 -4.94 -10.11
C MET A 97 -14.04 -4.73 -8.63
N GLU A 98 -14.08 -5.80 -7.86
CA GLU A 98 -14.31 -5.74 -6.41
C GLU A 98 -13.20 -4.96 -5.69
N VAL A 99 -11.93 -5.26 -5.97
CA VAL A 99 -10.77 -4.52 -5.44
C VAL A 99 -10.87 -3.04 -5.80
N ARG A 100 -11.13 -2.72 -7.09
CA ARG A 100 -11.28 -1.33 -7.53
C ARG A 100 -12.37 -0.60 -6.76
N ASN A 101 -13.52 -1.22 -6.57
CA ASN A 101 -14.67 -0.57 -5.96
C ASN A 101 -14.60 -0.55 -4.43
N LYS A 102 -14.21 -1.65 -3.80
CA LYS A 102 -14.19 -1.76 -2.34
C LYS A 102 -12.93 -1.15 -1.72
N PHE A 103 -11.75 -1.50 -2.21
CA PHE A 103 -10.51 -0.99 -1.63
C PHE A 103 -10.18 0.43 -2.14
N PHE A 104 -9.91 0.57 -3.45
CA PHE A 104 -9.55 1.87 -4.00
C PHE A 104 -10.69 2.89 -3.91
N GLY A 105 -11.93 2.45 -4.12
CA GLY A 105 -13.12 3.31 -3.95
C GLY A 105 -13.27 3.83 -2.53
N THR A 106 -13.04 3.00 -1.51
CA THR A 106 -13.07 3.42 -0.11
C THR A 106 -11.95 4.38 0.22
N LEU A 107 -10.72 4.10 -0.23
CA LEU A 107 -9.58 4.98 -0.01
C LEU A 107 -9.75 6.32 -0.73
N PHE A 108 -10.25 6.31 -1.98
CA PHE A 108 -10.59 7.51 -2.73
C PHE A 108 -11.64 8.36 -2.00
N ASN A 109 -12.72 7.75 -1.53
CA ASN A 109 -13.78 8.46 -0.81
C ASN A 109 -13.28 9.04 0.52
N THR A 110 -12.39 8.32 1.21
CA THR A 110 -11.75 8.79 2.44
C THR A 110 -10.88 10.01 2.18
N TYR A 111 -10.05 9.96 1.13
CA TYR A 111 -9.26 11.11 0.70
C TYR A 111 -10.14 12.27 0.23
N ASN A 112 -11.18 12.01 -0.55
CA ASN A 112 -12.08 13.05 -1.04
C ASN A 112 -12.80 13.77 0.11
N PHE A 113 -13.25 13.00 1.12
CA PHE A 113 -13.77 13.59 2.36
C PHE A 113 -12.76 14.54 3.01
N PHE A 114 -11.52 14.07 3.21
CA PHE A 114 -10.43 14.91 3.74
C PHE A 114 -10.22 16.18 2.90
N ALA A 115 -10.06 16.02 1.57
CA ALA A 115 -9.72 17.10 0.66
C ALA A 115 -10.81 18.20 0.61
N ILE A 116 -12.10 17.82 0.63
CA ILE A 116 -13.22 18.78 0.64
C ILE A 116 -13.11 19.67 1.87
N TYR A 117 -13.01 19.11 3.07
CA TYR A 117 -12.99 19.91 4.30
C TYR A 117 -11.65 20.62 4.51
N ALA A 118 -10.54 20.02 4.12
CA ALA A 118 -9.23 20.65 4.16
C ALA A 118 -9.19 21.92 3.27
N ASN A 119 -9.82 21.86 2.10
CA ASN A 119 -9.92 23.02 1.22
C ASN A 119 -10.85 24.13 1.79
N VAL A 120 -12.00 23.74 2.34
CA VAL A 120 -12.94 24.69 2.97
C VAL A 120 -12.30 25.41 4.14
N ASP A 121 -11.62 24.67 5.01
CA ASP A 121 -10.98 25.20 6.21
C ASP A 121 -9.56 25.74 5.93
N GLN A 122 -9.07 25.69 4.69
CA GLN A 122 -7.71 26.07 4.30
C GLN A 122 -6.64 25.38 5.17
N PHE A 123 -6.91 24.13 5.55
CA PHE A 123 -6.01 23.35 6.39
C PHE A 123 -4.66 23.15 5.70
N LYS A 124 -3.59 23.40 6.46
CA LYS A 124 -2.22 23.12 6.07
C LYS A 124 -1.56 22.30 7.16
N MET A 125 -0.93 21.19 6.76
CA MET A 125 -0.16 20.41 7.69
C MET A 125 1.09 21.17 8.12
N ASP A 126 1.16 21.49 9.39
CA ASP A 126 2.35 22.12 10.01
C ASP A 126 3.03 21.10 10.93
N HIS A 127 4.18 20.59 10.48
CA HIS A 127 4.94 19.60 11.22
C HIS A 127 5.56 20.14 12.51
N GLN A 128 5.70 21.46 12.65
CA GLN A 128 6.31 22.09 13.83
C GLN A 128 5.30 22.36 14.95
N SER A 129 4.03 22.53 14.61
CA SER A 129 2.97 22.89 15.57
C SER A 129 1.86 21.82 15.66
N LYS A 130 2.21 20.56 15.48
CA LYS A 130 1.25 19.46 15.62
C LYS A 130 0.70 19.35 17.04
N VAL A 131 -0.59 18.96 17.12
CA VAL A 131 -1.16 18.54 18.40
C VAL A 131 -0.48 17.23 18.82
N PRO A 132 0.15 17.18 20.01
CA PRO A 132 0.76 15.96 20.52
C PRO A 132 -0.26 14.82 20.58
N ILE A 133 0.17 13.58 20.30
CA ILE A 133 -0.76 12.43 20.23
C ILE A 133 -1.51 12.26 21.55
N GLN A 134 -0.85 12.43 22.68
CA GLN A 134 -1.42 12.28 24.02
C GLN A 134 -2.50 13.34 24.34
N GLU A 135 -2.48 14.47 23.64
CA GLU A 135 -3.45 15.56 23.79
C GLU A 135 -4.62 15.47 22.78
N ARG A 136 -4.52 14.53 21.82
CA ARG A 136 -5.60 14.29 20.86
C ARG A 136 -6.75 13.52 21.53
N PRO A 137 -7.99 13.62 21.02
CA PRO A 137 -9.10 12.78 21.45
C PRO A 137 -8.78 11.28 21.37
N GLU A 138 -9.37 10.47 22.23
CA GLU A 138 -9.15 9.02 22.33
C GLU A 138 -9.29 8.31 20.99
N LEU A 139 -10.26 8.67 20.16
CA LEU A 139 -10.45 8.12 18.83
C LEU A 139 -9.25 8.37 17.88
N ASP A 140 -8.58 9.52 18.01
CA ASP A 140 -7.38 9.84 17.23
C ASP A 140 -6.15 9.08 17.76
N GLN A 141 -6.07 8.90 19.07
CA GLN A 141 -5.03 8.07 19.69
C GLN A 141 -5.19 6.61 19.27
N TRP A 142 -6.42 6.11 19.27
CA TRP A 142 -6.75 4.74 18.85
C TRP A 142 -6.34 4.49 17.38
N ILE A 143 -6.77 5.34 16.44
CA ILE A 143 -6.42 5.12 15.03
C ILE A 143 -4.91 5.25 14.79
N ASN A 144 -4.22 6.10 15.56
CA ASN A 144 -2.77 6.20 15.49
C ASN A 144 -2.09 4.91 15.99
N SER A 145 -2.57 4.33 17.09
CA SER A 145 -2.11 3.03 17.58
C SER A 145 -2.31 1.92 16.52
N LYS A 146 -3.49 1.89 15.86
CA LYS A 146 -3.76 0.99 14.73
C LYS A 146 -2.80 1.23 13.55
N LEU A 147 -2.51 2.49 13.23
CA LEU A 147 -1.57 2.85 12.17
C LEU A 147 -0.15 2.34 12.49
N GLN A 148 0.32 2.50 13.73
CA GLN A 148 1.62 1.98 14.14
C GLN A 148 1.67 0.45 14.07
N SER A 149 0.60 -0.22 14.47
CA SER A 149 0.46 -1.67 14.38
C SER A 149 0.48 -2.15 12.92
N LEU A 150 -0.19 -1.41 12.02
CA LEU A 150 -0.13 -1.63 10.58
C LEU A 150 1.31 -1.52 10.06
N ILE A 151 2.02 -0.42 10.37
CA ILE A 151 3.40 -0.20 9.91
C ILE A 151 4.30 -1.36 10.38
N LYS A 152 4.20 -1.75 11.64
CA LYS A 152 4.99 -2.85 12.22
C LYS A 152 4.72 -4.17 11.49
N GLY A 153 3.45 -4.53 11.33
CA GLY A 153 3.04 -5.75 10.64
C GLY A 153 3.42 -5.77 9.16
N TYR A 154 3.18 -4.65 8.47
CA TYR A 154 3.53 -4.48 7.06
C TYR A 154 5.03 -4.70 6.82
N ARG A 155 5.90 -4.02 7.59
CA ARG A 155 7.35 -4.18 7.45
C ARG A 155 7.78 -5.61 7.70
N LYS A 156 7.26 -6.25 8.75
CA LYS A 156 7.56 -7.65 9.05
C LYS A 156 7.21 -8.54 7.86
N PHE A 157 6.01 -8.44 7.31
CA PHE A 157 5.59 -9.26 6.18
C PHE A 157 6.40 -8.98 4.91
N MET A 158 6.74 -7.71 4.64
CA MET A 158 7.59 -7.38 3.50
C MET A 158 9.02 -7.92 3.65
N ASP A 159 9.59 -7.88 4.84
CA ASP A 159 10.92 -8.44 5.14
C ASP A 159 10.92 -9.98 5.04
N ASP A 160 9.78 -10.62 5.34
CA ASP A 160 9.58 -12.07 5.23
C ASP A 160 9.17 -12.53 3.81
N TYR A 161 9.11 -11.61 2.82
CA TYR A 161 8.64 -11.85 1.44
C TYR A 161 7.17 -12.34 1.36
N GLU A 162 6.32 -11.86 2.24
CA GLU A 162 4.88 -12.14 2.30
C GLU A 162 4.04 -10.90 1.87
N PRO A 163 4.12 -10.43 0.63
CA PRO A 163 3.46 -9.21 0.19
C PRO A 163 1.93 -9.30 0.26
N THR A 164 1.37 -10.49 0.17
CA THR A 164 -0.08 -10.74 0.29
C THR A 164 -0.59 -10.36 1.67
N GLN A 165 0.10 -10.78 2.71
CA GLN A 165 -0.27 -10.44 4.08
C GLN A 165 -0.11 -8.93 4.34
N ALA A 166 0.97 -8.34 3.81
CA ALA A 166 1.18 -6.89 3.90
C ALA A 166 0.04 -6.10 3.22
N ALA A 167 -0.38 -6.48 2.01
CA ALA A 167 -1.48 -5.84 1.29
C ALA A 167 -2.82 -5.97 2.05
N ARG A 168 -3.13 -7.16 2.56
CA ARG A 168 -4.35 -7.43 3.34
C ARG A 168 -4.43 -6.61 4.63
N LEU A 169 -3.30 -6.39 5.31
CA LEU A 169 -3.28 -5.49 6.47
C LEU A 169 -3.69 -4.06 6.10
N VAL A 170 -3.23 -3.57 4.95
CA VAL A 170 -3.61 -2.23 4.47
C VAL A 170 -5.11 -2.18 4.12
N GLU A 171 -5.65 -3.22 3.47
CA GLU A 171 -7.10 -3.30 3.18
C GLU A 171 -7.94 -3.23 4.45
N ILE A 172 -7.57 -4.01 5.48
CA ILE A 172 -8.27 -4.04 6.78
C ILE A 172 -8.23 -2.67 7.43
N PHE A 173 -7.03 -2.06 7.51
CA PHE A 173 -6.88 -0.73 8.12
C PHE A 173 -7.71 0.33 7.40
N VAL A 174 -7.63 0.40 6.06
CA VAL A 174 -8.34 1.41 5.27
C VAL A 174 -9.86 1.21 5.36
N GLY A 175 -10.34 -0.02 5.21
CA GLY A 175 -11.76 -0.32 5.18
C GLY A 175 -12.40 -0.25 6.57
N ASN A 176 -11.85 -0.97 7.52
CA ASN A 176 -12.46 -1.12 8.84
C ASN A 176 -12.08 0.05 9.76
N ASP A 177 -10.79 0.22 10.03
CA ASP A 177 -10.37 1.13 11.09
C ASP A 177 -10.48 2.60 10.65
N LEU A 178 -9.96 2.94 9.46
CA LEU A 178 -9.92 4.32 9.01
C LEU A 178 -11.29 4.81 8.52
N SER A 179 -11.88 4.14 7.52
CA SER A 179 -13.12 4.61 6.88
C SER A 179 -14.35 4.37 7.75
N ASN A 180 -14.57 3.10 8.16
CA ASN A 180 -15.80 2.71 8.85
C ASN A 180 -15.85 3.18 10.31
N TRP A 181 -14.72 3.32 10.98
CA TRP A 181 -14.67 3.79 12.37
C TRP A 181 -14.21 5.23 12.48
N HIS A 182 -12.93 5.52 12.23
CA HIS A 182 -12.38 6.84 12.51
C HIS A 182 -13.09 7.95 11.74
N VAL A 183 -13.16 7.86 10.41
CA VAL A 183 -13.78 8.91 9.58
C VAL A 183 -15.27 9.03 9.89
N ARG A 184 -15.98 7.91 9.98
CA ARG A 184 -17.42 7.90 10.26
C ARG A 184 -17.76 8.59 11.59
N LEU A 185 -17.01 8.30 12.64
CA LEU A 185 -17.24 8.85 13.97
C LEU A 185 -16.74 10.31 14.11
N SER A 186 -15.71 10.67 13.33
CA SER A 186 -15.13 12.02 13.35
C SER A 186 -15.86 13.05 12.49
N ARG A 187 -16.84 12.67 11.67
CA ARG A 187 -17.51 13.58 10.70
C ARG A 187 -17.96 14.90 11.30
N LYS A 188 -18.58 14.88 12.48
CA LYS A 188 -19.06 16.08 13.16
C LYS A 188 -17.94 17.07 13.49
N ARG A 189 -16.71 16.59 13.73
CA ARG A 189 -15.55 17.45 14.02
C ARG A 189 -15.13 18.24 12.78
N PHE A 190 -15.19 17.63 11.59
CA PHE A 190 -14.89 18.29 10.32
C PHE A 190 -15.98 19.31 9.91
N TRP A 191 -17.24 19.08 10.31
CA TRP A 191 -18.36 19.96 9.94
C TRP A 191 -18.46 21.21 10.79
N ARG A 192 -17.82 21.27 11.95
CA ARG A 192 -17.84 22.47 12.82
C ARG A 192 -17.21 23.65 12.11
N THR A 193 -17.74 24.84 12.38
CA THR A 193 -17.24 26.11 11.82
C THR A 193 -16.15 26.73 12.70
N ASP A 194 -16.09 26.33 13.99
CA ASP A 194 -15.12 26.81 14.96
C ASP A 194 -13.76 26.10 14.79
N SER A 195 -12.68 26.86 14.87
CA SER A 195 -11.31 26.35 14.82
C SER A 195 -10.88 25.88 16.21
N THR A 196 -11.19 24.63 16.55
CA THR A 196 -10.82 24.02 17.82
C THR A 196 -9.58 23.13 17.69
N ILE A 197 -8.89 22.89 18.82
CA ILE A 197 -7.77 21.92 18.89
C ILE A 197 -8.25 20.51 18.45
N GLU A 198 -9.45 20.13 18.84
CA GLU A 198 -10.04 18.85 18.43
C GLU A 198 -10.24 18.74 16.91
N LYS A 199 -10.67 19.83 16.26
CA LYS A 199 -10.81 19.87 14.80
C LYS A 199 -9.45 19.80 14.12
N LYS A 200 -8.47 20.54 14.61
CA LYS A 200 -7.09 20.49 14.15
C LYS A 200 -6.52 19.07 14.27
N ALA A 201 -6.69 18.44 15.43
CA ALA A 201 -6.27 17.06 15.67
C ALA A 201 -6.90 16.07 14.68
N ALA A 202 -8.21 16.23 14.35
CA ALA A 202 -8.89 15.39 13.37
C ALA A 202 -8.25 15.48 11.97
N PHE A 203 -7.95 16.71 11.51
CA PHE A 203 -7.29 16.92 10.22
C PHE A 203 -5.88 16.33 10.20
N GLU A 204 -5.09 16.58 11.23
CA GLU A 204 -3.72 16.07 11.34
C GLU A 204 -3.70 14.55 11.35
N THR A 205 -4.58 13.93 12.14
CA THR A 205 -4.68 12.47 12.24
C THR A 205 -5.07 11.83 10.91
N LEU A 206 -6.10 12.37 10.24
CA LEU A 206 -6.53 11.83 8.95
C LEU A 206 -5.47 12.05 7.86
N TYR A 207 -4.80 13.21 7.86
CA TYR A 207 -3.65 13.45 6.98
C TYR A 207 -2.54 12.43 7.20
N GLU A 208 -2.13 12.20 8.45
CA GLU A 208 -1.07 11.27 8.80
C GLU A 208 -1.41 9.83 8.37
N CYS A 209 -2.65 9.40 8.56
CA CYS A 209 -3.12 8.10 8.09
C CYS A 209 -3.04 7.97 6.57
N LEU A 210 -3.59 8.94 5.82
CA LEU A 210 -3.60 8.93 4.36
C LEU A 210 -2.19 9.02 3.77
N TYR A 211 -1.34 9.86 4.36
CA TYR A 211 0.07 10.01 3.96
C TYR A 211 0.83 8.68 4.12
N THR A 212 0.71 8.04 5.27
CA THR A 212 1.33 6.75 5.54
C THR A 212 0.78 5.66 4.61
N VAL A 213 -0.54 5.60 4.42
CA VAL A 213 -1.15 4.64 3.49
C VAL A 213 -0.62 4.84 2.07
N SER A 214 -0.43 6.09 1.60
CA SER A 214 0.12 6.36 0.26
C SER A 214 1.52 5.74 0.07
N GLN A 215 2.35 5.77 1.12
CA GLN A 215 3.68 5.14 1.10
C GLN A 215 3.61 3.62 1.13
N LEU A 216 2.72 3.03 1.95
CA LEU A 216 2.57 1.58 2.07
C LEU A 216 2.00 0.93 0.80
N ILE A 217 1.10 1.62 0.07
CA ILE A 217 0.55 1.09 -1.17
C ILE A 217 1.45 1.29 -2.40
N ALA A 218 2.40 2.22 -2.35
CA ALA A 218 3.22 2.59 -3.50
C ALA A 218 3.95 1.42 -4.18
N PRO A 219 4.49 0.41 -3.47
CA PRO A 219 5.11 -0.75 -4.10
C PRO A 219 4.14 -1.59 -4.96
N PHE A 220 2.88 -1.64 -4.59
CA PHE A 220 1.85 -2.47 -5.23
C PHE A 220 0.98 -1.69 -6.21
N ALA A 221 0.57 -0.48 -5.82
CA ALA A 221 -0.29 0.44 -6.57
C ALA A 221 0.42 1.79 -6.79
N PRO A 222 1.45 1.83 -7.66
CA PRO A 222 2.34 2.98 -7.79
C PRO A 222 1.64 4.25 -8.27
N PHE A 223 0.65 4.12 -9.16
CA PHE A 223 -0.03 5.30 -9.73
C PHE A 223 -1.01 5.92 -8.72
N PHE A 224 -1.79 5.09 -8.04
CA PHE A 224 -2.72 5.57 -7.02
C PHE A 224 -1.97 6.09 -5.79
N GLY A 225 -0.89 5.42 -5.37
CA GLY A 225 -0.01 5.88 -4.29
C GLY A 225 0.58 7.24 -4.58
N GLU A 226 1.11 7.45 -5.78
CA GLU A 226 1.64 8.74 -6.22
C GLU A 226 0.55 9.81 -6.29
N TRP A 227 -0.61 9.50 -6.86
CA TRP A 227 -1.73 10.42 -6.93
C TRP A 227 -2.17 10.89 -5.53
N LEU A 228 -2.36 9.95 -4.61
CA LEU A 228 -2.75 10.25 -3.22
C LEU A 228 -1.70 11.09 -2.50
N TYR A 229 -0.43 10.70 -2.60
CA TYR A 229 0.70 11.42 -2.02
C TYR A 229 0.78 12.87 -2.52
N ARG A 230 0.71 13.06 -3.84
CA ARG A 230 0.74 14.40 -4.44
C ARG A 230 -0.48 15.23 -4.06
N GLY A 231 -1.65 14.62 -3.98
CA GLY A 231 -2.86 15.29 -3.50
C GLY A 231 -2.74 15.83 -2.08
N LEU A 232 -2.01 15.11 -1.22
CA LEU A 232 -1.75 15.53 0.16
C LEU A 232 -0.63 16.57 0.29
N THR A 233 0.41 16.47 -0.53
CA THR A 233 1.64 17.27 -0.36
C THR A 233 1.71 18.50 -1.26
N LEU A 234 1.23 18.44 -2.52
CA LEU A 234 1.38 19.52 -3.49
C LEU A 234 0.35 20.65 -3.34
N GLN A 235 -0.80 20.40 -2.71
CA GLN A 235 -1.74 21.48 -2.40
C GLN A 235 -1.16 22.51 -1.41
N HIS A 236 -0.06 22.18 -0.76
CA HIS A 236 0.62 23.01 0.22
C HIS A 236 1.79 23.81 -0.35
N GLY A 237 2.12 23.65 -1.64
CA GLY A 237 3.36 24.13 -2.25
C GLY A 237 3.23 25.10 -3.40
N ARG A 238 2.23 26.01 -3.43
CA ARG A 238 2.25 27.15 -4.37
C ARG A 238 3.15 28.31 -3.96
N SER A 239 3.79 28.26 -2.82
CA SER A 239 4.84 29.21 -2.43
C SER A 239 6.14 28.43 -2.23
N GLY A 240 7.11 28.71 -3.11
CA GLY A 240 8.41 28.04 -3.24
C GLY A 240 9.34 28.00 -2.01
N GLN A 241 8.85 27.51 -0.89
CA GLN A 241 9.67 27.17 0.25
C GLN A 241 9.66 25.66 0.41
N SER A 242 10.85 25.09 0.22
CA SER A 242 11.20 23.70 0.37
C SER A 242 10.83 23.18 1.77
N ASN A 243 9.63 22.62 1.91
CA ASN A 243 9.42 21.66 2.98
C ASN A 243 9.94 20.32 2.49
N SER A 244 10.63 19.62 3.35
CA SER A 244 11.41 18.39 3.18
C SER A 244 10.67 17.17 2.62
N ASN A 245 9.53 17.34 1.94
CA ASN A 245 8.80 16.25 1.31
C ASN A 245 9.42 15.90 -0.04
N ALA A 246 9.67 14.63 -0.26
CA ALA A 246 10.12 14.13 -1.55
C ALA A 246 9.11 14.52 -2.65
N ILE A 247 9.61 14.77 -3.85
CA ILE A 247 8.80 15.16 -5.03
C ILE A 247 7.80 14.06 -5.42
N SER A 248 8.09 12.82 -5.07
CA SER A 248 7.31 11.64 -5.39
C SER A 248 7.28 10.69 -4.19
N VAL A 249 6.18 9.95 -4.01
CA VAL A 249 6.09 8.89 -3.01
C VAL A 249 7.18 7.82 -3.18
N HIS A 250 7.59 7.58 -4.41
CA HIS A 250 8.61 6.60 -4.76
C HIS A 250 10.04 7.00 -4.34
N LEU A 251 10.22 8.24 -3.88
CA LEU A 251 11.48 8.76 -3.33
C LEU A 251 11.42 8.90 -1.80
N THR A 252 10.34 8.46 -1.17
CA THR A 252 10.21 8.42 0.27
C THR A 252 10.69 7.09 0.82
N ASP A 253 11.14 7.09 2.07
CA ASP A 253 11.39 5.84 2.80
C ASP A 253 10.06 5.20 3.25
N LEU A 254 10.07 3.88 3.41
CA LEU A 254 8.96 3.19 4.05
C LEU A 254 8.81 3.67 5.51
N PRO A 255 7.56 3.91 5.97
CA PRO A 255 7.30 4.38 7.32
C PRO A 255 7.95 3.48 8.38
N VAL A 256 8.48 4.11 9.43
CA VAL A 256 9.05 3.40 10.59
C VAL A 256 8.04 3.46 11.72
N CYS A 257 7.81 2.30 12.36
CA CYS A 257 6.89 2.19 13.49
C CYS A 257 7.47 2.90 14.73
N ASN A 258 6.66 3.71 15.38
CA ASN A 258 6.93 4.18 16.74
C ASN A 258 6.19 3.25 17.72
N GLU A 259 6.91 2.28 18.28
CA GLU A 259 6.32 1.28 19.18
C GLU A 259 5.71 1.90 20.45
N GLY A 260 6.22 3.05 20.90
CA GLY A 260 5.68 3.78 22.05
C GLY A 260 4.27 4.35 21.85
N TRP A 261 3.76 4.31 20.60
CA TRP A 261 2.40 4.76 20.28
C TRP A 261 1.43 3.61 20.10
N ILE A 262 1.88 2.37 20.23
CA ILE A 262 1.01 1.18 20.20
C ILE A 262 0.42 1.00 21.60
N ASP A 263 -0.90 1.12 21.68
CA ASP A 263 -1.66 0.77 22.88
C ASP A 263 -2.40 -0.55 22.63
N LEU A 264 -2.01 -1.58 23.35
CA LEU A 264 -2.60 -2.92 23.24
C LEU A 264 -3.95 -3.04 23.97
N ALA A 265 -4.32 -2.04 24.77
CA ALA A 265 -5.59 -2.01 25.49
C ALA A 265 -6.71 -1.33 24.67
N MET A 266 -6.34 -0.58 23.65
CA MET A 266 -7.24 0.03 22.65
C MET A 266 -7.39 -0.90 21.43
#